data_2a03000495b045a40e31e9438f29c8a9
#
_entry.id   2a03000495b045a40e31e9438f29c8a9
#
_cell.length_a   1.000
_cell.length_b   1.000
_cell.length_c   1.000
_cell.angle_alpha   90.00
_cell.angle_beta   90.00
_cell.angle_gamma   90.00
#
_symmetry.space_group_name_H-M   'P 1'
#
loop_
_entity.id
_entity.type
_entity.pdbx_description
1 polymer ?
#
loop_
_entity_poly.entity_id
_entity_poly.type
_entity_poly.pdbx_seq_one_letter_code
_entity_poly.pdbx_strand_id
1 'polypeptide(L)'
;PPVVVGINAPQGCGKTTIVSEMQRMLEKAGHQCVVMSIDDFYLTGAEQDALAARFPTNPLLQVRGNAGTHDLALALRTIRALTRGDDGTSDDCVRVPRYDKSARGGKGDRAPEGEWSVV
;
A
#
# COMPACT_ATOMS: atom_id res chain seq x y z
N PRO A 1 11.22 19.10 -1.22
CA PRO A 1 11.06 17.65 -1.44
C PRO A 1 10.03 17.04 -0.50
N PRO A 2 9.29 16.05 -0.95
CA PRO A 2 8.32 15.39 -0.10
C PRO A 2 8.98 14.72 1.13
N VAL A 3 8.30 14.79 2.27
CA VAL A 3 8.75 14.14 3.49
C VAL A 3 8.07 12.79 3.62
N VAL A 4 8.83 11.74 3.86
CA VAL A 4 8.33 10.40 4.10
C VAL A 4 8.44 10.08 5.58
N VAL A 5 7.32 9.75 6.22
CA VAL A 5 7.26 9.38 7.63
C VAL A 5 6.85 7.91 7.73
N GLY A 6 7.74 7.08 8.26
CA GLY A 6 7.45 5.68 8.55
C GLY A 6 6.89 5.51 9.96
N ILE A 7 5.78 4.81 10.09
CA ILE A 7 5.16 4.49 11.38
C ILE A 7 5.09 2.98 11.54
N ASN A 8 5.77 2.49 12.56
CA ASN A 8 5.73 1.08 12.93
C ASN A 8 5.23 0.96 14.37
N ALA A 9 4.21 0.14 14.55
CA ALA A 9 3.62 -0.06 15.87
C ALA A 9 2.94 -1.43 15.95
N PRO A 10 2.79 -2.00 17.15
CA PRO A 10 2.10 -3.27 17.33
C PRO A 10 0.67 -3.24 16.81
N GLN A 11 0.18 -4.37 16.35
CA GLN A 11 -1.21 -4.52 15.95
C GLN A 11 -2.14 -4.24 17.13
N GLY A 12 -3.23 -3.51 16.88
CA GLY A 12 -4.21 -3.17 17.92
C GLY A 12 -3.84 -1.99 18.82
N CYS A 13 -2.71 -1.30 18.59
CA CYS A 13 -2.28 -0.15 19.40
C CYS A 13 -2.94 1.20 19.02
N GLY A 14 -3.85 1.22 18.03
CA GLY A 14 -4.48 2.44 17.54
C GLY A 14 -3.72 3.15 16.41
N LYS A 15 -2.81 2.46 15.74
CA LYS A 15 -1.99 3.01 14.64
C LYS A 15 -2.83 3.67 13.54
N THR A 16 -3.89 3.02 13.09
CA THR A 16 -4.78 3.55 12.06
C THR A 16 -5.43 4.86 12.49
N THR A 17 -5.88 4.95 13.74
CA THR A 17 -6.47 6.17 14.31
C THR A 17 -5.46 7.32 14.36
N ILE A 18 -4.24 7.04 14.82
CA ILE A 18 -3.16 8.03 14.89
C ILE A 18 -2.81 8.56 13.50
N VAL A 19 -2.65 7.67 12.53
CA VAL A 19 -2.29 8.02 11.16
C VAL A 19 -3.38 8.87 10.51
N SER A 20 -4.66 8.51 10.70
CA SER A 20 -5.80 9.28 10.18
C SER A 20 -5.85 10.68 10.79
N GLU A 21 -5.58 10.80 12.07
CA GLU A 21 -5.56 12.12 12.74
C GLU A 21 -4.37 12.96 12.27
N MET A 22 -3.20 12.38 12.09
CA MET A 22 -2.04 13.07 11.53
C MET A 22 -2.33 13.58 10.12
N GLN A 23 -2.95 12.76 9.27
CA GLN A 23 -3.36 13.18 7.92
C GLN A 23 -4.30 14.38 7.99
N ARG A 24 -5.34 14.31 8.81
CA ARG A 24 -6.31 15.39 8.99
C ARG A 24 -5.64 16.69 9.42
N MET A 25 -4.70 16.61 10.36
CA MET A 25 -3.98 17.80 10.86
C MET A 25 -3.07 18.41 9.78
N LEU A 26 -2.38 17.60 9.02
CA LEU A 26 -1.50 18.06 7.93
C LEU A 26 -2.30 18.70 6.80
N GLU A 27 -3.41 18.09 6.40
CA GLU A 27 -4.28 18.66 5.37
C GLU A 27 -4.92 19.97 5.83
N LYS A 28 -5.32 20.06 7.10
CA LYS A 28 -5.82 21.30 7.68
C LYS A 28 -4.76 22.40 7.71
N ALA A 29 -3.50 22.05 7.85
CA ALA A 29 -2.36 22.98 7.78
C ALA A 29 -1.96 23.35 6.34
N GLY A 30 -2.66 22.85 5.32
CA GLY A 30 -2.42 23.15 3.92
C GLY A 30 -1.41 22.23 3.23
N HIS A 31 -1.04 21.12 3.84
CA HIS A 31 -0.14 20.15 3.25
C HIS A 31 -0.90 19.04 2.54
N GLN A 32 -0.47 18.69 1.34
CA GLN A 32 -0.95 17.49 0.66
C GLN A 32 -0.32 16.27 1.34
N CYS A 33 -1.15 15.31 1.71
CA CYS A 33 -0.73 14.13 2.44
C CYS A 33 -1.37 12.87 1.86
N VAL A 34 -0.58 11.82 1.68
CA VAL A 34 -1.08 10.50 1.32
C VAL A 34 -0.66 9.49 2.37
N VAL A 35 -1.58 8.64 2.75
CA VAL A 35 -1.35 7.54 3.68
C VAL A 35 -1.31 6.24 2.91
N MET A 36 -0.29 5.44 3.16
CA MET A 36 -0.12 4.09 2.59
C MET A 36 0.15 3.11 3.72
N SER A 37 -0.25 1.88 3.50
CA SER A 37 0.11 0.74 4.35
C SER A 37 0.92 -0.26 3.54
N ILE A 38 1.74 -1.05 4.21
CA ILE A 38 2.39 -2.21 3.58
C ILE A 38 1.36 -3.18 3.01
N ASP A 39 0.17 -3.22 3.60
CA ASP A 39 -0.95 -4.05 3.13
C ASP A 39 -1.50 -3.61 1.76
N ASP A 40 -1.29 -2.37 1.35
CA ASP A 40 -1.66 -1.88 0.03
C ASP A 40 -0.83 -2.50 -1.10
N PHE A 41 0.27 -3.14 -0.74
CA PHE A 41 1.22 -3.72 -1.68
C PHE A 41 1.28 -5.24 -1.68
N TYR A 42 0.26 -5.91 -1.17
CA TYR A 42 0.16 -7.35 -1.33
C TYR A 42 0.09 -7.74 -2.81
N LEU A 43 0.55 -8.94 -3.12
CA LEU A 43 0.37 -9.55 -4.43
C LEU A 43 -1.12 -9.57 -4.80
N THR A 44 -1.42 -9.55 -6.09
CA THR A 44 -2.81 -9.81 -6.55
C THR A 44 -3.25 -11.20 -6.12
N GLY A 45 -4.56 -11.43 -6.09
CA GLY A 45 -5.09 -12.75 -5.74
C GLY A 45 -4.54 -13.87 -6.62
N ALA A 46 -4.42 -13.63 -7.93
CA ALA A 46 -3.84 -14.60 -8.87
C ALA A 46 -2.35 -14.86 -8.60
N GLU A 47 -1.58 -13.81 -8.33
CA GLU A 47 -0.16 -13.93 -7.98
C GLU A 47 0.04 -14.67 -6.64
N GLN A 48 -0.82 -14.40 -5.66
CA GLN A 48 -0.81 -15.11 -4.38
C GLN A 48 -1.12 -16.60 -4.54
N ASP A 49 -2.10 -16.94 -5.37
CA ASP A 49 -2.43 -18.33 -5.68
C ASP A 49 -1.27 -19.05 -6.36
N ALA A 50 -0.61 -18.39 -7.31
CA ALA A 50 0.57 -18.92 -7.99
C ALA A 50 1.73 -19.16 -7.02
N LEU A 51 1.96 -18.21 -6.08
CA LEU A 51 2.97 -18.35 -5.05
C LEU A 51 2.69 -19.53 -4.12
N ALA A 52 1.45 -19.68 -3.67
CA ALA A 52 1.03 -20.79 -2.82
C ALA A 52 1.22 -22.15 -3.53
N ALA A 53 0.86 -22.23 -4.79
CA ALA A 53 1.02 -23.43 -5.60
C ALA A 53 2.50 -23.81 -5.84
N ARG A 54 3.36 -22.79 -5.95
CA ARG A 54 4.80 -22.96 -6.13
C ARG A 54 5.51 -23.48 -4.88
N PHE A 55 4.98 -23.16 -3.70
CA PHE A 55 5.53 -23.56 -2.40
C PHE A 55 4.46 -24.23 -1.52
N PRO A 56 3.93 -25.40 -1.96
CA PRO A 56 2.75 -26.01 -1.31
C PRO A 56 2.99 -26.48 0.13
N THR A 57 4.23 -26.69 0.51
CA THR A 57 4.62 -27.15 1.86
C THR A 57 4.99 -26.00 2.81
N ASN A 58 5.02 -24.77 2.32
CA ASN A 58 5.32 -23.62 3.15
C ASN A 58 4.04 -22.91 3.61
N PRO A 59 3.63 -23.08 4.89
CA PRO A 59 2.40 -22.48 5.40
C PRO A 59 2.42 -20.94 5.39
N LEU A 60 3.60 -20.34 5.44
CA LEU A 60 3.74 -18.87 5.47
C LEU A 60 3.43 -18.21 4.12
N LEU A 61 3.46 -18.98 3.03
CA LEU A 61 3.20 -18.49 1.68
C LEU A 61 1.84 -18.91 1.12
N GLN A 62 0.99 -19.56 1.94
CA GLN A 62 -0.33 -20.01 1.49
C GLN A 62 -1.36 -18.87 1.47
N VAL A 63 -1.17 -17.86 2.30
CA VAL A 63 -2.05 -16.69 2.41
C VAL A 63 -1.21 -15.42 2.55
N ARG A 64 -1.83 -14.27 2.28
CA ARG A 64 -1.18 -12.98 2.47
C ARG A 64 -0.82 -12.73 3.94
N GLY A 65 0.17 -11.87 4.17
CA GLY A 65 0.50 -11.36 5.50
C GLY A 65 1.95 -11.53 5.89
N ASN A 66 2.63 -12.52 5.34
CA ASN A 66 4.02 -12.82 5.66
C ASN A 66 4.99 -12.25 4.63
N ALA A 67 6.26 -12.17 5.00
CA ALA A 67 7.31 -11.80 4.07
C ALA A 67 7.27 -12.69 2.81
N GLY A 68 7.41 -12.09 1.65
CA GLY A 68 7.29 -12.78 0.36
C GLY A 68 5.91 -12.67 -0.29
N THR A 69 4.89 -12.17 0.42
CA THR A 69 3.53 -12.01 -0.12
C THR A 69 3.24 -10.58 -0.62
N HIS A 70 4.26 -9.74 -0.73
CA HIS A 70 4.16 -8.35 -1.17
C HIS A 70 4.77 -8.14 -2.56
N ASP A 71 4.20 -7.21 -3.31
CA ASP A 71 4.76 -6.71 -4.57
C ASP A 71 5.74 -5.57 -4.27
N LEU A 72 6.98 -5.91 -3.98
CA LEU A 72 8.02 -4.94 -3.64
C LEU A 72 8.36 -4.02 -4.80
N ALA A 73 8.27 -4.50 -6.04
CA ALA A 73 8.52 -3.70 -7.22
C ALA A 73 7.48 -2.58 -7.36
N LEU A 74 6.21 -2.91 -7.13
CA LEU A 74 5.12 -1.92 -7.10
C LEU A 74 5.32 -0.90 -5.97
N ALA A 75 5.66 -1.36 -4.77
CA ALA A 75 5.93 -0.48 -3.63
C ALA A 75 7.05 0.52 -3.92
N LEU A 76 8.17 0.04 -4.46
CA LEU A 76 9.31 0.89 -4.81
C LEU A 76 8.96 1.90 -5.90
N ARG A 77 8.24 1.49 -6.94
CA ARG A 77 7.80 2.40 -8.01
C ARG A 77 6.89 3.51 -7.45
N THR A 78 5.94 3.13 -6.60
CA THR A 78 5.01 4.07 -5.98
C THR A 78 5.73 5.10 -5.10
N ILE A 79 6.60 4.63 -4.21
CA ILE A 79 7.37 5.51 -3.32
C ILE A 79 8.28 6.44 -4.13
N ARG A 80 8.96 5.91 -5.14
CA ARG A 80 9.81 6.73 -6.01
C ARG A 80 9.03 7.79 -6.78
N ALA A 81 7.83 7.45 -7.26
CA ALA A 81 6.97 8.42 -7.94
C ALA A 81 6.53 9.54 -6.98
N LEU A 82 6.17 9.19 -5.75
CA LEU A 82 5.75 10.16 -4.73
C LEU A 82 6.90 11.05 -4.23
N THR A 83 8.12 10.52 -4.21
CA THR A 83 9.29 11.25 -3.68
C THR A 83 10.10 11.99 -4.73
N ARG A 84 9.83 11.78 -6.01
CA ARG A 84 10.36 12.63 -7.08
C ARG A 84 9.76 14.01 -6.87
N GLY A 85 10.61 14.97 -6.55
CA GLY A 85 10.19 16.37 -6.52
C GLY A 85 9.63 16.75 -7.89
N ASP A 86 8.69 17.66 -7.90
CA ASP A 86 8.18 18.27 -9.12
C ASP A 86 9.36 18.91 -9.87
N ASP A 87 9.83 18.24 -10.92
CA ASP A 87 10.80 18.80 -11.85
C ASP A 87 10.13 19.69 -12.93
N GLY A 88 8.84 19.98 -12.73
CA GLY A 88 8.07 20.87 -13.58
C GLY A 88 7.74 20.29 -14.96
N THR A 89 7.97 19.00 -15.17
CA THR A 89 7.84 18.39 -16.49
C THR A 89 6.68 17.41 -16.66
N SER A 90 5.94 17.05 -15.61
CA SER A 90 4.78 16.19 -15.78
C SER A 90 3.62 16.56 -14.87
N ASP A 91 2.47 16.70 -15.50
CA ASP A 91 1.13 16.80 -14.92
C ASP A 91 0.65 15.43 -14.41
N ASP A 92 1.58 14.54 -14.09
CA ASP A 92 1.29 13.14 -13.80
C ASP A 92 0.95 12.94 -12.33
N CYS A 93 -0.34 12.85 -12.04
CA CYS A 93 -0.82 12.39 -10.76
C CYS A 93 -0.30 10.98 -10.45
N VAL A 94 0.18 10.78 -9.25
CA VAL A 94 0.61 9.45 -8.80
C VAL A 94 -0.61 8.66 -8.31
N ARG A 95 -0.77 7.45 -8.83
CA ARG A 95 -1.80 6.51 -8.35
C ARG A 95 -1.19 5.61 -7.29
N VAL A 96 -1.79 5.65 -6.10
CA VAL A 96 -1.35 4.84 -4.96
C VAL A 96 -2.24 3.60 -4.87
N PRO A 97 -1.66 2.39 -4.94
CA PRO A 97 -2.42 1.15 -4.87
C PRO A 97 -3.28 1.05 -3.61
N ARG A 98 -4.42 0.38 -3.76
CA ARG A 98 -5.28 -0.01 -2.65
C ARG A 98 -5.55 -1.50 -2.71
N TYR A 99 -5.77 -2.08 -1.56
CA TYR A 99 -6.01 -3.51 -1.42
C TYR A 99 -7.38 -3.76 -0.79
N ASP A 100 -8.18 -4.60 -1.42
CA ASP A 100 -9.48 -5.01 -0.91
C ASP A 100 -9.35 -6.35 -0.17
N LYS A 101 -9.37 -6.29 1.15
CA LYS A 101 -9.26 -7.47 2.02
C LYS A 101 -10.50 -8.36 1.96
N SER A 102 -11.65 -7.84 1.55
CA SER A 102 -12.91 -8.57 1.46
C SER A 102 -13.08 -9.34 0.15
N ALA A 103 -12.33 -8.98 -0.89
CA ALA A 103 -12.40 -9.63 -2.18
C ALA A 103 -12.10 -11.13 -2.09
N ARG A 104 -12.60 -11.90 -3.03
CA ARG A 104 -12.37 -13.33 -3.15
C ARG A 104 -12.73 -14.12 -1.88
N GLY A 105 -13.87 -13.76 -1.26
CA GLY A 105 -14.34 -14.44 -0.03
C GLY A 105 -13.47 -14.20 1.19
N GLY A 106 -12.80 -13.05 1.26
CA GLY A 106 -11.91 -12.68 2.37
C GLY A 106 -10.45 -13.03 2.16
N LYS A 107 -10.09 -13.70 1.07
CA LYS A 107 -8.68 -13.94 0.70
C LYS A 107 -7.98 -12.65 0.29
N GLY A 108 -8.73 -11.70 -0.24
CA GLY A 108 -8.25 -10.41 -0.66
C GLY A 108 -7.73 -10.38 -2.09
N ASP A 109 -7.73 -9.18 -2.65
CA ASP A 109 -7.16 -8.88 -3.95
C ASP A 109 -6.78 -7.41 -4.03
N ARG A 110 -5.92 -7.07 -4.97
CA ARG A 110 -5.65 -5.67 -5.28
C ARG A 110 -6.92 -5.01 -5.83
N ALA A 111 -7.27 -3.84 -5.32
CA ALA A 111 -8.38 -3.07 -5.84
C ALA A 111 -8.11 -2.66 -7.30
N PRO A 112 -9.16 -2.53 -8.14
CA PRO A 112 -9.01 -2.00 -9.49
C PRO A 112 -8.32 -0.62 -9.48
N GLU A 113 -7.52 -0.32 -10.49
CA GLU A 113 -6.78 0.94 -10.58
C GLU A 113 -7.68 2.19 -10.50
N GLY A 114 -8.93 2.09 -10.92
CA GLY A 114 -9.91 3.17 -10.80
C GLY A 114 -10.27 3.53 -9.35
N GLU A 115 -10.00 2.64 -8.40
CA GLU A 115 -10.24 2.84 -6.96
C GLU A 115 -8.98 3.25 -6.20
N TRP A 116 -7.84 3.33 -6.88
CA TRP A 116 -6.59 3.77 -6.26
C TRP A 116 -6.65 5.26 -5.92
N SER A 117 -5.97 5.62 -4.85
CA SER A 117 -5.87 7.04 -4.47
C SER A 117 -4.99 7.80 -5.46
N VAL A 118 -5.42 9.00 -5.83
CA VAL A 118 -4.70 9.88 -6.76
C VAL A 118 -4.11 11.04 -5.97
N VAL A 119 -2.84 11.28 -6.19
CA VAL A 119 -2.10 12.34 -5.48
C VAL A 119 -1.41 13.26 -6.48
#